data_dcc7ffe5e9cba1764f9e2d391cdbd758
#
_entry.id   dcc7ffe5e9cba1764f9e2d391cdbd758
#
_cell.length_a   1.000
_cell.length_b   1.000
_cell.length_c   1.000
_cell.angle_alpha   90.00
_cell.angle_beta   90.00
_cell.angle_gamma   90.00
#
_symmetry.space_group_name_H-M   'P 1'
#
loop_
_entity.id
_entity.type
_entity.pdbx_description
1 polymer ?
#
loop_
_entity_poly.entity_id
_entity_poly.type
_entity_poly.pdbx_seq_one_letter_code
_entity_poly.pdbx_strand_id
1 'polypeptide(L)'
;QWQAECDDRFNQLKANEEELNSIFIDIYGLKDELTPEVEDKDVTVRKADLQRDIKSLLSYAVGCMFGRYSLDVEGLAYAGGEWDGSKYQSYIPDADNVIPITDEEYLDDDIVSRLCAWLKAVYGADTLEANLDYIAKALGNKGSTSREIIRNYFLNDFFKDHCQTYSVTGSGKRPIYWLFDSGKQNGFKALVYLHRYTPDTIGNLRIDYLHKMQRVYESEINRMQDMMDHSGNAREVAAASKRKDKLAKQLKECREYDEKISHLALSRIELDLDDGVKVNYRRLQTASDGKFYEVLADSKQIMAKDELWKQYLNGWGSEGRNGND
;
A
#
# COMPACT_ATOMS: atom_id res chain seq x y z
N GLN A 1 -3.19 -9.80 27.52
CA GLN A 1 -3.59 -11.17 27.12
C GLN A 1 -2.81 -11.64 25.89
N TRP A 2 -2.88 -10.93 24.72
CA TRP A 2 -2.17 -11.30 23.50
C TRP A 2 -0.64 -11.49 23.71
N GLN A 3 0.03 -10.53 24.37
CA GLN A 3 1.47 -10.60 24.60
C GLN A 3 1.85 -11.85 25.44
N ALA A 4 1.11 -12.10 26.53
CA ALA A 4 1.37 -13.26 27.37
C ALA A 4 1.21 -14.59 26.62
N GLU A 5 0.15 -14.70 25.81
CA GLU A 5 -0.09 -15.89 24.99
C GLU A 5 1.02 -16.11 23.94
N CYS A 6 1.48 -15.02 23.30
CA CYS A 6 2.58 -15.10 22.35
C CYS A 6 3.91 -15.48 23.01
N ASP A 7 4.20 -14.90 24.19
CA ASP A 7 5.40 -15.22 24.96
C ASP A 7 5.39 -16.68 25.44
N ASP A 8 4.24 -17.19 25.90
CA ASP A 8 4.09 -18.58 26.30
C ASP A 8 4.33 -19.55 25.13
N ARG A 9 3.74 -19.26 23.96
CA ARG A 9 3.94 -20.07 22.76
C ARG A 9 5.39 -20.04 22.26
N PHE A 10 6.05 -18.89 22.30
CA PHE A 10 7.44 -18.73 21.93
C PHE A 10 8.35 -19.55 22.87
N ASN A 11 8.13 -19.42 24.19
CA ASN A 11 8.92 -20.14 25.19
C ASN A 11 8.72 -21.66 25.09
N GLN A 12 7.49 -22.11 24.81
CA GLN A 12 7.22 -23.52 24.58
C GLN A 12 7.94 -24.07 23.34
N LEU A 13 7.94 -23.30 22.23
CA LEU A 13 8.65 -23.69 21.01
C LEU A 13 10.15 -23.77 21.25
N LYS A 14 10.74 -22.78 21.92
CA LYS A 14 12.15 -22.76 22.29
C LYS A 14 12.52 -23.99 23.13
N ALA A 15 11.71 -24.30 24.15
CA ALA A 15 11.94 -25.49 24.99
C ALA A 15 11.88 -26.80 24.18
N ASN A 16 10.96 -26.89 23.21
CA ASN A 16 10.86 -28.06 22.32
C ASN A 16 12.10 -28.19 21.42
N GLU A 17 12.62 -27.08 20.89
CA GLU A 17 13.84 -27.06 20.06
C GLU A 17 15.08 -27.46 20.89
N GLU A 18 15.21 -26.97 22.12
CA GLU A 18 16.28 -27.33 23.06
C GLU A 18 16.21 -28.80 23.44
N GLU A 19 15.01 -29.37 23.67
CA GLU A 19 14.79 -30.76 23.92
C GLU A 19 15.22 -31.63 22.72
N LEU A 20 14.84 -31.26 21.52
CA LEU A 20 15.27 -31.95 20.30
C LEU A 20 16.77 -31.89 20.11
N ASN A 21 17.42 -30.74 20.34
CA ASN A 21 18.87 -30.63 20.32
C ASN A 21 19.54 -31.57 21.32
N SER A 22 19.03 -31.64 22.57
CA SER A 22 19.53 -32.54 23.60
C SER A 22 19.46 -34.00 23.15
N ILE A 23 18.33 -34.43 22.56
CA ILE A 23 18.15 -35.80 22.05
C ILE A 23 19.18 -36.12 20.95
N PHE A 24 19.38 -35.23 19.99
CA PHE A 24 20.34 -35.44 18.90
C PHE A 24 21.79 -35.41 19.39
N ILE A 25 22.15 -34.51 20.32
CA ILE A 25 23.47 -34.45 20.94
C ILE A 25 23.78 -35.80 21.66
N ASP A 26 22.79 -36.36 22.35
CA ASP A 26 22.92 -37.65 23.01
C ASP A 26 23.10 -38.81 22.02
N ILE A 27 22.26 -38.86 20.97
CA ILE A 27 22.31 -39.90 19.94
C ILE A 27 23.66 -39.90 19.20
N TYR A 28 24.21 -38.73 18.91
CA TYR A 28 25.47 -38.60 18.16
C TYR A 28 26.71 -38.56 19.09
N GLY A 29 26.54 -38.55 20.42
CA GLY A 29 27.62 -38.53 21.39
C GLY A 29 28.42 -37.22 21.41
N LEU A 30 27.77 -36.09 21.16
CA LEU A 30 28.40 -34.75 20.98
C LEU A 30 28.33 -33.89 22.25
N LYS A 31 28.13 -34.48 23.44
CA LYS A 31 27.94 -33.72 24.70
C LYS A 31 29.14 -32.84 25.08
N ASP A 32 30.34 -33.22 24.68
CA ASP A 32 31.55 -32.47 24.98
C ASP A 32 31.81 -31.33 23.97
N GLU A 33 31.06 -31.29 22.85
CA GLU A 33 31.28 -30.35 21.76
C GLU A 33 30.13 -29.36 21.58
N LEU A 34 28.87 -29.74 21.90
CA LEU A 34 27.65 -28.95 21.63
C LEU A 34 26.80 -28.82 22.89
N THR A 35 26.10 -27.69 22.98
CA THR A 35 25.06 -27.45 23.99
C THR A 35 23.69 -27.38 23.34
N PRO A 36 22.60 -27.78 24.04
CA PRO A 36 21.27 -27.79 23.48
C PRO A 36 20.59 -26.42 23.44
N GLU A 37 21.12 -25.41 24.13
CA GLU A 37 20.54 -24.11 24.29
C GLU A 37 20.38 -23.41 22.95
N VAL A 38 19.21 -22.75 22.74
CA VAL A 38 18.88 -21.97 21.56
C VAL A 38 18.73 -20.50 21.94
N GLU A 39 19.48 -19.60 21.30
CA GLU A 39 19.29 -18.17 21.52
C GLU A 39 17.95 -17.72 20.94
N ASP A 40 17.31 -16.72 21.55
CA ASP A 40 16.00 -16.21 21.11
C ASP A 40 15.94 -15.79 19.60
N LYS A 41 17.07 -15.32 19.07
CA LYS A 41 17.20 -14.95 17.65
C LYS A 41 17.23 -16.14 16.69
N ASP A 42 17.61 -17.33 17.20
CA ASP A 42 17.83 -18.57 16.43
C ASP A 42 16.62 -19.52 16.53
N VAL A 43 15.65 -19.23 17.40
CA VAL A 43 14.39 -19.97 17.44
C VAL A 43 13.67 -19.84 16.08
N THR A 44 13.15 -20.97 15.57
CA THR A 44 12.55 -21.09 14.22
C THR A 44 11.45 -20.05 13.97
N VAL A 45 10.66 -19.69 14.99
CA VAL A 45 9.62 -18.64 14.89
C VAL A 45 10.10 -17.39 15.63
N ARG A 46 10.03 -16.26 14.96
CA ARG A 46 10.39 -14.97 15.57
C ARG A 46 9.44 -14.63 16.72
N LYS A 47 9.99 -14.04 17.78
CA LYS A 47 9.21 -13.47 18.88
C LYS A 47 8.18 -12.48 18.35
N ALA A 48 6.97 -12.52 18.92
CA ALA A 48 5.89 -11.62 18.53
C ALA A 48 6.28 -10.14 18.75
N ASP A 49 5.94 -9.30 17.80
CA ASP A 49 6.10 -7.86 17.84
C ASP A 49 4.78 -7.20 17.45
N LEU A 50 4.17 -6.48 18.39
CA LEU A 50 2.84 -5.92 18.19
C LEU A 50 2.77 -4.98 17.00
N GLN A 51 3.78 -4.12 16.81
CA GLN A 51 3.78 -3.18 15.69
C GLN A 51 3.88 -3.91 14.36
N ARG A 52 4.80 -4.89 14.25
CA ARG A 52 4.94 -5.72 13.06
C ARG A 52 3.65 -6.48 12.75
N ASP A 53 3.03 -7.06 13.75
CA ASP A 53 1.85 -7.90 13.59
C ASP A 53 0.62 -7.05 13.21
N ILE A 54 0.49 -5.84 13.77
CA ILE A 54 -0.53 -4.86 13.34
C ILE A 54 -0.28 -4.38 11.90
N LYS A 55 0.96 -4.12 11.50
CA LYS A 55 1.28 -3.77 10.11
C LYS A 55 0.92 -4.91 9.15
N SER A 56 1.13 -6.16 9.56
CA SER A 56 0.71 -7.34 8.80
C SER A 56 -0.81 -7.44 8.69
N LEU A 57 -1.55 -7.17 9.77
CA LEU A 57 -3.02 -7.09 9.76
C LEU A 57 -3.52 -6.02 8.78
N LEU A 58 -2.92 -4.83 8.79
CA LEU A 58 -3.28 -3.75 7.86
C LEU A 58 -2.97 -4.13 6.40
N SER A 59 -1.85 -4.82 6.15
CA SER A 59 -1.52 -5.34 4.82
C SER A 59 -2.53 -6.38 4.35
N TYR A 60 -3.00 -7.26 5.25
CA TYR A 60 -4.07 -8.21 4.95
C TYR A 60 -5.41 -7.52 4.66
N ALA A 61 -5.77 -6.51 5.47
CA ALA A 61 -6.98 -5.71 5.24
C ALA A 61 -6.96 -5.03 3.86
N VAL A 62 -5.82 -4.44 3.46
CA VAL A 62 -5.64 -3.87 2.10
C VAL A 62 -5.79 -4.97 1.04
N GLY A 63 -5.30 -6.17 1.30
CA GLY A 63 -5.51 -7.32 0.43
C GLY A 63 -6.99 -7.68 0.26
N CYS A 64 -7.78 -7.63 1.34
CA CYS A 64 -9.23 -7.79 1.27
C CYS A 64 -9.91 -6.64 0.51
N MET A 65 -9.46 -5.40 0.71
CA MET A 65 -10.00 -4.24 -0.01
C MET A 65 -9.85 -4.38 -1.53
N PHE A 66 -8.78 -5.01 -1.98
CA PHE A 66 -8.53 -5.28 -3.41
C PHE A 66 -9.04 -6.64 -3.89
N GLY A 67 -9.57 -7.47 -3.00
CA GLY A 67 -10.03 -8.82 -3.34
C GLY A 67 -8.90 -9.85 -3.55
N ARG A 68 -7.66 -9.50 -3.18
CA ARG A 68 -6.58 -10.49 -3.13
C ARG A 68 -6.88 -11.58 -2.12
N TYR A 69 -7.46 -11.20 -0.99
CA TYR A 69 -7.97 -12.08 0.05
C TYR A 69 -9.47 -11.87 0.22
N SER A 70 -10.14 -12.85 0.80
CA SER A 70 -11.54 -12.80 1.16
C SER A 70 -11.71 -13.21 2.62
N LEU A 71 -12.77 -12.73 3.26
CA LEU A 71 -13.19 -13.22 4.58
C LEU A 71 -13.99 -14.54 4.49
N ASP A 72 -14.41 -14.94 3.28
CA ASP A 72 -15.29 -16.06 3.03
C ASP A 72 -14.56 -17.28 2.42
N VAL A 73 -13.32 -17.09 1.96
CA VAL A 73 -12.51 -18.13 1.30
C VAL A 73 -11.11 -18.17 1.91
N GLU A 74 -10.61 -19.35 2.23
CA GLU A 74 -9.28 -19.54 2.76
C GLU A 74 -8.21 -19.29 1.69
N GLY A 75 -7.10 -18.66 2.11
CA GLY A 75 -5.93 -18.43 1.27
C GLY A 75 -6.09 -17.29 0.28
N LEU A 76 -5.57 -17.48 -0.94
CA LEU A 76 -5.53 -16.47 -1.99
C LEU A 76 -6.83 -16.52 -2.81
N ALA A 77 -7.65 -15.46 -2.73
CA ALA A 77 -8.91 -15.40 -3.45
C ALA A 77 -8.74 -14.99 -4.93
N TYR A 78 -7.85 -14.02 -5.21
CA TYR A 78 -7.56 -13.54 -6.56
C TYR A 78 -6.11 -13.04 -6.73
N ALA A 79 -5.45 -13.51 -7.78
CA ALA A 79 -4.13 -13.07 -8.20
C ALA A 79 -3.95 -13.10 -9.73
N GLY A 80 -5.00 -12.78 -10.47
CA GLY A 80 -5.07 -12.84 -11.94
C GLY A 80 -6.04 -13.91 -12.43
N GLY A 81 -6.33 -13.90 -13.72
CA GLY A 81 -7.33 -14.77 -14.35
C GLY A 81 -8.76 -14.21 -14.25
N GLU A 82 -9.74 -15.08 -14.26
CA GLU A 82 -11.16 -14.70 -14.23
C GLU A 82 -11.60 -14.26 -12.82
N TRP A 83 -12.29 -13.11 -12.74
CA TRP A 83 -12.81 -12.59 -11.49
C TRP A 83 -14.07 -13.33 -11.07
N ASP A 84 -14.07 -13.90 -9.87
CA ASP A 84 -15.20 -14.59 -9.28
C ASP A 84 -15.76 -13.80 -8.08
N GLY A 85 -16.80 -13.01 -8.31
CA GLY A 85 -17.47 -12.21 -7.28
C GLY A 85 -18.16 -13.02 -6.19
N SER A 86 -18.47 -14.31 -6.42
CA SER A 86 -19.12 -15.17 -5.42
C SER A 86 -18.25 -15.45 -4.19
N LYS A 87 -16.95 -15.23 -4.30
CA LYS A 87 -15.99 -15.38 -3.21
C LYS A 87 -16.05 -14.27 -2.16
N TYR A 88 -16.83 -13.19 -2.37
CA TYR A 88 -16.82 -12.00 -1.53
C TYR A 88 -18.24 -11.67 -1.07
N GLN A 89 -18.63 -12.15 0.11
CA GLN A 89 -19.96 -11.94 0.69
C GLN A 89 -19.89 -11.08 1.95
N SER A 90 -19.00 -11.42 2.88
CA SER A 90 -18.85 -10.73 4.16
C SER A 90 -18.20 -9.34 4.04
N TYR A 91 -17.33 -9.17 3.05
CA TYR A 91 -16.70 -7.90 2.71
C TYR A 91 -16.50 -7.79 1.20
N ILE A 92 -17.10 -6.77 0.60
CA ILE A 92 -17.03 -6.57 -0.85
C ILE A 92 -15.79 -5.72 -1.19
N PRO A 93 -14.89 -6.24 -2.05
CA PRO A 93 -13.72 -5.49 -2.50
C PRO A 93 -14.09 -4.23 -3.28
N ASP A 94 -13.11 -3.35 -3.41
CA ASP A 94 -13.23 -2.16 -4.25
C ASP A 94 -13.63 -2.54 -5.69
N ALA A 95 -14.54 -1.77 -6.28
CA ALA A 95 -15.11 -2.11 -7.58
C ALA A 95 -14.15 -1.80 -8.74
N ASP A 96 -13.47 -0.67 -8.70
CA ASP A 96 -12.66 -0.12 -9.81
C ASP A 96 -11.15 -0.27 -9.62
N ASN A 97 -10.73 -0.93 -8.52
CA ASN A 97 -9.32 -1.18 -8.22
C ASN A 97 -8.50 0.08 -7.87
N VAL A 98 -9.14 1.16 -7.40
CA VAL A 98 -8.47 2.40 -7.03
C VAL A 98 -8.87 2.81 -5.61
N ILE A 99 -7.93 2.76 -4.67
CA ILE A 99 -8.18 3.16 -3.28
C ILE A 99 -7.38 4.44 -2.97
N PRO A 100 -8.05 5.58 -2.83
CA PRO A 100 -7.40 6.85 -2.54
C PRO A 100 -6.84 6.88 -1.11
N ILE A 101 -5.71 7.58 -0.95
CA ILE A 101 -5.09 7.88 0.33
C ILE A 101 -4.99 9.40 0.44
N THR A 102 -5.80 9.99 1.29
CA THR A 102 -5.89 11.44 1.47
C THR A 102 -5.38 11.85 2.85
N ASP A 103 -4.93 13.08 3.02
CA ASP A 103 -4.45 13.60 4.31
C ASP A 103 -5.60 13.99 5.27
N GLU A 104 -6.80 14.11 4.75
CA GLU A 104 -8.05 14.26 5.49
C GLU A 104 -9.16 13.43 4.82
N GLU A 105 -10.33 13.30 5.45
CA GLU A 105 -11.46 12.55 4.90
C GLU A 105 -12.20 13.38 3.85
N TYR A 106 -11.69 13.36 2.61
CA TYR A 106 -12.29 14.06 1.47
C TYR A 106 -13.15 13.17 0.57
N LEU A 107 -12.94 11.86 0.66
CA LEU A 107 -13.60 10.86 -0.17
C LEU A 107 -14.21 9.77 0.72
N ASP A 108 -15.42 9.35 0.42
CA ASP A 108 -16.16 8.35 1.22
C ASP A 108 -15.53 6.95 1.16
N ASP A 109 -14.76 6.68 0.13
CA ASP A 109 -14.11 5.41 -0.17
C ASP A 109 -12.58 5.44 0.02
N ASP A 110 -12.09 6.40 0.82
CA ASP A 110 -10.67 6.43 1.16
C ASP A 110 -10.24 5.20 1.98
N ILE A 111 -8.94 4.96 2.04
CA ILE A 111 -8.38 3.76 2.68
C ILE A 111 -8.76 3.63 4.16
N VAL A 112 -8.94 4.74 4.89
CA VAL A 112 -9.33 4.71 6.31
C VAL A 112 -10.81 4.36 6.45
N SER A 113 -11.68 4.91 5.61
CA SER A 113 -13.10 4.57 5.56
C SER A 113 -13.30 3.10 5.22
N ARG A 114 -12.55 2.57 4.25
CA ARG A 114 -12.55 1.15 3.89
C ARG A 114 -12.02 0.26 5.02
N LEU A 115 -10.98 0.70 5.73
CA LEU A 115 -10.48 -0.01 6.92
C LEU A 115 -11.54 -0.08 8.01
N CYS A 116 -12.26 1.02 8.27
CA CYS A 116 -13.37 1.02 9.24
C CYS A 116 -14.47 0.04 8.82
N ALA A 117 -14.83 -0.02 7.54
CA ALA A 117 -15.80 -0.99 7.03
C ALA A 117 -15.31 -2.43 7.18
N TRP A 118 -14.04 -2.69 6.88
CA TRP A 118 -13.42 -4.00 7.06
C TRP A 118 -13.38 -4.44 8.53
N LEU A 119 -12.97 -3.54 9.44
CA LEU A 119 -12.97 -3.83 10.89
C LEU A 119 -14.36 -4.14 11.42
N LYS A 120 -15.40 -3.44 10.94
CA LYS A 120 -16.79 -3.74 11.30
C LYS A 120 -17.22 -5.12 10.80
N ALA A 121 -16.82 -5.51 9.59
CA ALA A 121 -17.14 -6.82 9.03
C ALA A 121 -16.46 -7.96 9.81
N VAL A 122 -15.22 -7.77 10.27
CA VAL A 122 -14.43 -8.80 10.96
C VAL A 122 -14.76 -8.89 12.44
N TYR A 123 -14.85 -7.74 13.13
CA TYR A 123 -14.93 -7.68 14.60
C TYR A 123 -16.25 -7.14 15.15
N GLY A 124 -17.15 -6.69 14.28
CA GLY A 124 -18.41 -6.07 14.67
C GLY A 124 -18.32 -4.55 14.86
N ALA A 125 -19.45 -3.90 14.66
CA ALA A 125 -19.54 -2.43 14.72
C ALA A 125 -19.25 -1.86 16.13
N ASP A 126 -19.65 -2.57 17.16
CA ASP A 126 -19.54 -2.14 18.57
C ASP A 126 -18.09 -2.05 19.05
N THR A 127 -17.17 -2.77 18.41
CA THR A 127 -15.73 -2.81 18.78
C THR A 127 -14.88 -1.86 17.95
N LEU A 128 -15.45 -1.15 16.98
CA LEU A 128 -14.69 -0.36 15.98
C LEU A 128 -13.72 0.62 16.65
N GLU A 129 -14.19 1.45 17.56
CA GLU A 129 -13.35 2.49 18.17
C GLU A 129 -12.22 1.87 19.01
N ALA A 130 -12.51 0.80 19.74
CA ALA A 130 -11.49 0.07 20.50
C ALA A 130 -10.42 -0.55 19.60
N ASN A 131 -10.80 -1.09 18.45
CA ASN A 131 -9.88 -1.65 17.46
C ASN A 131 -9.03 -0.56 16.80
N LEU A 132 -9.63 0.59 16.44
CA LEU A 132 -8.88 1.72 15.90
C LEU A 132 -7.86 2.26 16.90
N ASP A 133 -8.24 2.38 18.16
CA ASP A 133 -7.34 2.82 19.24
C ASP A 133 -6.19 1.85 19.45
N TYR A 134 -6.47 0.55 19.40
CA TYR A 134 -5.45 -0.49 19.53
C TYR A 134 -4.46 -0.46 18.38
N ILE A 135 -4.94 -0.35 17.15
CA ILE A 135 -4.11 -0.21 15.95
C ILE A 135 -3.26 1.06 16.02
N ALA A 136 -3.85 2.20 16.35
CA ALA A 136 -3.14 3.46 16.45
C ALA A 136 -2.02 3.44 17.50
N LYS A 137 -2.28 2.84 18.67
CA LYS A 137 -1.27 2.65 19.72
C LYS A 137 -0.09 1.80 19.25
N ALA A 138 -0.36 0.73 18.51
CA ALA A 138 0.68 -0.16 17.97
C ALA A 138 1.52 0.50 16.87
N LEU A 139 0.90 1.34 16.03
CA LEU A 139 1.60 2.07 14.96
C LEU A 139 2.54 3.15 15.50
N GLY A 140 2.25 3.68 16.71
CA GLY A 140 3.02 4.80 17.29
C GLY A 140 2.55 6.18 16.78
N ASN A 141 3.14 7.23 17.21
CA ASN A 141 2.47 8.48 17.47
C ASN A 141 2.66 9.62 16.49
N LYS A 142 1.83 9.73 15.46
CA LYS A 142 1.73 11.00 14.73
C LYS A 142 0.26 11.27 14.40
N GLY A 143 -0.46 11.95 15.30
CA GLY A 143 -1.85 12.34 15.14
C GLY A 143 -2.54 12.58 16.47
N SER A 144 -3.66 13.27 16.43
CA SER A 144 -4.48 13.62 17.61
C SER A 144 -5.60 12.60 17.85
N THR A 145 -5.96 11.83 16.81
CA THR A 145 -6.99 10.80 16.88
C THR A 145 -6.46 9.49 16.27
N SER A 146 -7.10 8.38 16.64
CA SER A 146 -6.74 7.06 16.11
C SER A 146 -6.84 6.99 14.59
N ARG A 147 -7.88 7.59 13.98
CA ARG A 147 -8.04 7.69 12.53
C ARG A 147 -6.93 8.52 11.87
N GLU A 148 -6.54 9.62 12.49
CA GLU A 148 -5.43 10.46 11.97
C GLU A 148 -4.09 9.73 12.03
N ILE A 149 -3.81 8.98 13.11
CA ILE A 149 -2.59 8.16 13.22
C ILE A 149 -2.55 7.09 12.13
N ILE A 150 -3.65 6.38 11.92
CA ILE A 150 -3.77 5.34 10.90
C ILE A 150 -3.64 5.95 9.49
N ARG A 151 -4.27 7.10 9.24
CA ARG A 151 -4.17 7.85 7.99
C ARG A 151 -2.72 8.25 7.69
N ASN A 152 -2.01 8.76 8.69
CA ASN A 152 -0.60 9.11 8.56
C ASN A 152 0.30 7.90 8.26
N TYR A 153 -0.01 6.74 8.81
CA TYR A 153 0.68 5.51 8.47
C TYR A 153 0.50 5.14 6.98
N PHE A 154 -0.73 5.17 6.47
CA PHE A 154 -1.00 4.89 5.07
C PHE A 154 -0.35 5.91 4.12
N LEU A 155 -0.35 7.19 4.49
CA LEU A 155 0.26 8.26 3.71
C LEU A 155 1.78 8.15 3.57
N ASN A 156 2.48 7.71 4.63
CA ASN A 156 3.93 7.89 4.73
C ASN A 156 4.73 6.59 4.83
N ASP A 157 4.15 5.54 5.42
CA ASP A 157 4.90 4.35 5.82
C ASP A 157 4.42 3.05 5.16
N PHE A 158 3.12 2.90 4.91
CA PHE A 158 2.53 1.66 4.40
C PHE A 158 3.21 1.14 3.12
N PHE A 159 3.41 2.00 2.12
CA PHE A 159 4.00 1.58 0.86
C PHE A 159 5.45 1.13 1.03
N LYS A 160 6.19 1.76 1.92
CA LYS A 160 7.56 1.35 2.26
C LYS A 160 7.59 -0.04 2.92
N ASP A 161 6.69 -0.26 3.90
CA ASP A 161 6.55 -1.57 4.56
C ASP A 161 6.11 -2.64 3.55
N HIS A 162 5.17 -2.32 2.67
CA HIS A 162 4.74 -3.20 1.57
C HIS A 162 5.91 -3.57 0.64
N CYS A 163 6.70 -2.59 0.21
CA CYS A 163 7.90 -2.83 -0.60
C CYS A 163 8.94 -3.70 0.11
N GLN A 164 9.06 -3.59 1.43
CA GLN A 164 9.97 -4.42 2.20
C GLN A 164 9.48 -5.86 2.31
N THR A 165 8.19 -6.07 2.55
CA THR A 165 7.55 -7.39 2.59
C THR A 165 7.68 -8.12 1.26
N TYR A 166 7.51 -7.41 0.14
CA TYR A 166 7.61 -7.96 -1.23
C TYR A 166 8.99 -7.70 -1.87
N SER A 167 10.05 -7.71 -1.08
CA SER A 167 11.44 -7.65 -1.58
C SER A 167 12.02 -9.05 -1.67
N VAL A 168 12.85 -9.25 -2.71
CA VAL A 168 13.61 -10.49 -2.89
C VAL A 168 15.09 -10.17 -2.77
N THR A 169 15.81 -10.94 -1.96
CA THR A 169 17.26 -10.78 -1.78
C THR A 169 17.97 -10.81 -3.13
N GLY A 170 18.76 -9.78 -3.41
CA GLY A 170 19.50 -9.62 -4.67
C GLY A 170 18.70 -9.03 -5.84
N SER A 171 17.36 -9.09 -5.85
CA SER A 171 16.53 -8.58 -6.95
C SER A 171 15.70 -7.33 -6.61
N GLY A 172 15.68 -6.89 -5.33
CA GLY A 172 15.08 -5.64 -4.89
C GLY A 172 13.56 -5.68 -4.69
N LYS A 173 12.95 -4.50 -4.61
CA LYS A 173 11.53 -4.30 -4.30
C LYS A 173 10.63 -4.76 -5.45
N ARG A 174 9.54 -5.47 -5.13
CA ARG A 174 8.54 -5.96 -6.08
C ARG A 174 7.12 -5.74 -5.54
N PRO A 175 6.66 -4.47 -5.36
CA PRO A 175 5.34 -4.19 -4.84
C PRO A 175 4.25 -4.72 -5.78
N ILE A 176 3.21 -5.32 -5.21
CA ILE A 176 2.01 -5.75 -5.94
C ILE A 176 0.85 -4.74 -5.82
N TYR A 177 0.85 -3.91 -4.77
CA TYR A 177 0.03 -2.70 -4.69
C TYR A 177 0.89 -1.53 -5.11
N TRP A 178 0.49 -0.83 -6.16
CA TRP A 178 1.24 0.28 -6.72
C TRP A 178 0.68 1.58 -6.22
N LEU A 179 1.56 2.44 -5.70
CA LEU A 179 1.18 3.74 -5.19
C LEU A 179 1.38 4.79 -6.27
N PHE A 180 0.28 5.32 -6.80
CA PHE A 180 0.26 6.57 -7.53
C PHE A 180 0.49 7.71 -6.55
N ASP A 181 1.46 8.59 -6.81
CA ASP A 181 1.93 9.61 -5.87
C ASP A 181 2.26 10.91 -6.62
N SER A 182 1.52 11.96 -6.34
CA SER A 182 1.73 13.28 -6.96
C SER A 182 3.00 13.99 -6.49
N GLY A 183 3.46 13.69 -5.27
CA GLY A 183 4.69 14.27 -4.73
C GLY A 183 4.63 14.69 -3.27
N LYS A 184 5.47 15.67 -2.92
CA LYS A 184 5.79 16.03 -1.53
C LYS A 184 4.66 16.73 -0.77
N GLN A 185 3.70 17.31 -1.46
CA GLN A 185 2.58 18.00 -0.82
C GLN A 185 1.45 17.04 -0.43
N ASN A 186 1.54 15.76 -0.84
CA ASN A 186 0.47 14.78 -0.72
C ASN A 186 -0.83 15.28 -1.37
N GLY A 187 -0.74 15.91 -2.53
CA GLY A 187 -1.89 16.41 -3.26
C GLY A 187 -2.80 15.28 -3.73
N PHE A 188 -2.21 14.19 -4.22
CA PHE A 188 -2.94 12.99 -4.61
C PHE A 188 -2.11 11.73 -4.37
N LYS A 189 -2.73 10.74 -3.74
CA LYS A 189 -2.20 9.38 -3.63
C LYS A 189 -3.34 8.38 -3.79
N ALA A 190 -3.06 7.27 -4.48
CA ALA A 190 -3.96 6.14 -4.59
C ALA A 190 -3.19 4.83 -4.75
N LEU A 191 -3.68 3.76 -4.13
CA LEU A 191 -3.21 2.40 -4.36
C LEU A 191 -4.01 1.74 -5.49
N VAL A 192 -3.31 0.94 -6.29
CA VAL A 192 -3.88 0.08 -7.33
C VAL A 192 -3.27 -1.31 -7.20
N TYR A 193 -4.08 -2.36 -7.26
CA TYR A 193 -3.61 -3.74 -7.24
C TYR A 193 -3.24 -4.18 -8.66
N LEU A 194 -1.98 -4.55 -8.88
CA LEU A 194 -1.43 -4.94 -10.17
C LEU A 194 -2.27 -5.99 -10.91
N HIS A 195 -2.68 -7.04 -10.20
CA HIS A 195 -3.39 -8.18 -10.82
C HIS A 195 -4.84 -7.85 -11.25
N ARG A 196 -5.38 -6.70 -10.84
CA ARG A 196 -6.68 -6.17 -11.28
C ARG A 196 -6.55 -4.96 -12.22
N TYR A 197 -5.33 -4.61 -12.60
CA TYR A 197 -5.10 -3.51 -13.53
C TYR A 197 -5.71 -3.81 -14.90
N THR A 198 -6.33 -2.80 -15.50
CA THR A 198 -6.84 -2.81 -16.87
C THR A 198 -6.36 -1.56 -17.60
N PRO A 199 -6.39 -1.51 -18.93
CA PRO A 199 -6.01 -0.32 -19.70
C PRO A 199 -6.82 0.94 -19.36
N ASP A 200 -7.99 0.78 -18.74
CA ASP A 200 -8.86 1.88 -18.32
C ASP A 200 -8.57 2.38 -16.90
N THR A 201 -7.80 1.64 -16.11
CA THR A 201 -7.53 1.96 -14.69
C THR A 201 -6.96 3.36 -14.50
N ILE A 202 -6.00 3.80 -15.34
CA ILE A 202 -5.42 5.15 -15.23
C ILE A 202 -6.44 6.22 -15.60
N GLY A 203 -7.30 5.94 -16.59
CA GLY A 203 -8.38 6.82 -16.97
C GLY A 203 -9.39 7.05 -15.85
N ASN A 204 -9.83 5.97 -15.20
CA ASN A 204 -10.74 6.01 -14.06
C ASN A 204 -10.10 6.74 -12.87
N LEU A 205 -8.85 6.40 -12.52
CA LEU A 205 -8.09 7.09 -11.48
C LEU A 205 -8.03 8.60 -11.73
N ARG A 206 -7.82 9.02 -12.96
CA ARG A 206 -7.77 10.44 -13.35
C ARG A 206 -9.11 11.14 -13.16
N ILE A 207 -10.18 10.57 -13.73
CA ILE A 207 -11.50 11.22 -13.82
C ILE A 207 -12.23 11.16 -12.48
N ASP A 208 -12.28 9.98 -11.88
CA ASP A 208 -13.13 9.73 -10.73
C ASP A 208 -12.47 10.13 -9.40
N TYR A 209 -11.14 10.21 -9.36
CA TYR A 209 -10.39 10.52 -8.14
C TYR A 209 -9.55 11.79 -8.24
N LEU A 210 -8.60 11.89 -9.19
CA LEU A 210 -7.70 13.04 -9.26
C LEU A 210 -8.46 14.34 -9.57
N HIS A 211 -9.38 14.36 -10.53
CA HIS A 211 -10.21 15.51 -10.83
C HIS A 211 -11.19 15.82 -9.69
N LYS A 212 -11.70 14.81 -8.99
CA LYS A 212 -12.54 15.01 -7.81
C LYS A 212 -11.75 15.71 -6.71
N MET A 213 -10.50 15.27 -6.43
CA MET A 213 -9.62 15.92 -5.46
C MET A 213 -9.29 17.37 -5.83
N GLN A 214 -9.05 17.68 -7.10
CA GLN A 214 -8.84 19.07 -7.53
C GLN A 214 -10.05 19.95 -7.18
N ARG A 215 -11.27 19.49 -7.48
CA ARG A 215 -12.51 20.21 -7.13
C ARG A 215 -12.70 20.36 -5.62
N VAL A 216 -12.36 19.33 -4.84
CA VAL A 216 -12.41 19.40 -3.38
C VAL A 216 -11.44 20.46 -2.86
N TYR A 217 -10.21 20.51 -3.34
CA TYR A 217 -9.23 21.52 -2.92
C TYR A 217 -9.68 22.93 -3.34
N GLU A 218 -10.24 23.13 -4.52
CA GLU A 218 -10.80 24.42 -4.95
C GLU A 218 -11.93 24.88 -4.02
N SER A 219 -12.85 23.99 -3.67
CA SER A 219 -13.94 24.28 -2.75
C SER A 219 -13.43 24.62 -1.34
N GLU A 220 -12.48 23.85 -0.82
CA GLU A 220 -11.89 24.08 0.51
C GLU A 220 -11.07 25.39 0.56
N ILE A 221 -10.36 25.75 -0.50
CA ILE A 221 -9.65 27.03 -0.61
C ILE A 221 -10.65 28.19 -0.53
N ASN A 222 -11.77 28.10 -1.23
CA ASN A 222 -12.83 29.12 -1.19
C ASN A 222 -13.45 29.20 0.21
N ARG A 223 -13.70 28.07 0.86
CA ARG A 223 -14.22 28.01 2.23
C ARG A 223 -13.23 28.65 3.24
N MET A 224 -11.93 28.41 3.08
CA MET A 224 -10.92 29.05 3.93
C MET A 224 -10.87 30.57 3.69
N GLN A 225 -11.02 31.02 2.46
CA GLN A 225 -11.10 32.45 2.17
C GLN A 225 -12.31 33.09 2.83
N ASP A 226 -13.47 32.48 2.69
CA ASP A 226 -14.71 32.95 3.33
C ASP A 226 -14.60 33.05 4.87
N MET A 227 -13.96 32.05 5.49
CA MET A 227 -13.64 32.08 6.93
C MET A 227 -12.72 33.27 7.29
N MET A 228 -11.72 33.57 6.46
CA MET A 228 -10.79 34.68 6.69
C MET A 228 -11.50 36.03 6.58
N ASP A 229 -12.45 36.13 5.66
CA ASP A 229 -13.16 37.39 5.37
C ASP A 229 -14.24 37.70 6.42
N HIS A 230 -14.82 36.66 7.07
CA HIS A 230 -15.95 36.83 7.97
C HIS A 230 -15.66 36.53 9.46
N SER A 231 -14.50 35.89 9.78
CA SER A 231 -14.17 35.61 11.19
C SER A 231 -13.60 36.84 11.90
N GLY A 232 -14.19 37.20 13.04
CA GLY A 232 -13.63 38.19 13.97
C GLY A 232 -12.49 37.66 14.85
N ASN A 233 -12.16 36.34 14.76
CA ASN A 233 -11.17 35.70 15.61
C ASN A 233 -9.81 35.59 14.89
N ALA A 234 -8.81 36.35 15.36
CA ALA A 234 -7.48 36.35 14.75
C ALA A 234 -6.80 34.96 14.70
N ARG A 235 -7.09 34.06 15.65
CA ARG A 235 -6.54 32.67 15.63
C ARG A 235 -7.18 31.84 14.52
N GLU A 236 -8.47 31.98 14.32
CA GLU A 236 -9.19 31.27 13.25
C GLU A 236 -8.75 31.76 11.89
N VAL A 237 -8.59 33.06 11.71
CA VAL A 237 -8.07 33.68 10.47
C VAL A 237 -6.65 33.16 10.17
N ALA A 238 -5.77 33.10 11.15
CA ALA A 238 -4.42 32.59 10.97
C ALA A 238 -4.40 31.09 10.62
N ALA A 239 -5.25 30.30 11.26
CA ALA A 239 -5.40 28.88 10.96
C ALA A 239 -5.96 28.63 9.55
N ALA A 240 -6.99 29.38 9.15
CA ALA A 240 -7.60 29.34 7.83
C ALA A 240 -6.59 29.74 6.73
N SER A 241 -5.79 30.81 6.97
CA SER A 241 -4.74 31.23 6.05
C SER A 241 -3.70 30.13 5.82
N LYS A 242 -3.17 29.53 6.90
CA LYS A 242 -2.20 28.44 6.81
C LYS A 242 -2.77 27.23 6.08
N ARG A 243 -4.04 26.87 6.36
CA ARG A 243 -4.71 25.76 5.68
C ARG A 243 -4.91 26.06 4.19
N LYS A 244 -5.35 27.27 3.83
CA LYS A 244 -5.49 27.70 2.45
C LYS A 244 -4.19 27.60 1.67
N ASP A 245 -3.07 28.03 2.25
CA ASP A 245 -1.73 27.91 1.62
C ASP A 245 -1.33 26.47 1.37
N LYS A 246 -1.63 25.56 2.31
CA LYS A 246 -1.40 24.12 2.14
C LYS A 246 -2.23 23.57 0.99
N LEU A 247 -3.54 23.83 0.99
CA LEU A 247 -4.46 23.37 -0.04
C LEU A 247 -4.10 23.89 -1.44
N ALA A 248 -3.65 25.16 -1.54
CA ALA A 248 -3.19 25.73 -2.81
C ALA A 248 -1.96 25.02 -3.36
N LYS A 249 -1.01 24.59 -2.49
CA LYS A 249 0.16 23.80 -2.89
C LYS A 249 -0.25 22.40 -3.34
N GLN A 250 -1.19 21.76 -2.64
CA GLN A 250 -1.74 20.45 -3.00
C GLN A 250 -2.48 20.49 -4.34
N LEU A 251 -3.32 21.51 -4.56
CA LEU A 251 -4.01 21.71 -5.83
C LEU A 251 -3.04 21.92 -7.01
N LYS A 252 -2.00 22.73 -6.80
CA LYS A 252 -0.97 22.93 -7.81
C LYS A 252 -0.28 21.62 -8.16
N GLU A 253 0.14 20.83 -7.15
CA GLU A 253 0.76 19.53 -7.34
C GLU A 253 -0.17 18.56 -8.08
N CYS A 254 -1.47 18.52 -7.74
CA CYS A 254 -2.47 17.71 -8.46
C CYS A 254 -2.58 18.08 -9.94
N ARG A 255 -2.56 19.37 -10.28
CA ARG A 255 -2.65 19.83 -11.67
C ARG A 255 -1.41 19.44 -12.48
N GLU A 256 -0.21 19.62 -11.91
CA GLU A 256 1.05 19.19 -12.53
C GLU A 256 1.10 17.66 -12.70
N TYR A 257 0.52 16.93 -11.76
CA TYR A 257 0.41 15.48 -11.82
C TYR A 257 -0.61 15.03 -12.88
N ASP A 258 -1.75 15.73 -13.00
CA ASP A 258 -2.77 15.46 -14.00
C ASP A 258 -2.23 15.55 -15.43
N GLU A 259 -1.34 16.50 -15.71
CA GLU A 259 -0.65 16.60 -17.02
C GLU A 259 0.08 15.30 -17.35
N LYS A 260 0.81 14.70 -16.39
CA LYS A 260 1.52 13.42 -16.59
C LYS A 260 0.56 12.26 -16.76
N ILE A 261 -0.44 12.17 -15.90
CA ILE A 261 -1.45 11.11 -15.91
C ILE A 261 -2.25 11.13 -17.20
N SER A 262 -2.54 12.30 -17.77
CA SER A 262 -3.31 12.44 -19.02
C SER A 262 -2.65 11.72 -20.20
N HIS A 263 -1.34 11.79 -20.33
CA HIS A 263 -0.59 11.10 -21.38
C HIS A 263 -0.66 9.58 -21.24
N LEU A 264 -0.58 9.08 -20.01
CA LEU A 264 -0.64 7.65 -19.72
C LEU A 264 -2.07 7.10 -19.88
N ALA A 265 -3.09 7.85 -19.45
CA ALA A 265 -4.49 7.49 -19.62
C ALA A 265 -4.87 7.38 -21.11
N LEU A 266 -4.41 8.31 -21.94
CA LEU A 266 -4.64 8.27 -23.40
C LEU A 266 -3.92 7.10 -24.08
N SER A 267 -2.81 6.65 -23.51
CA SER A 267 -2.02 5.54 -24.06
C SER A 267 -2.67 4.18 -23.83
N ARG A 268 -3.64 4.05 -22.91
CA ARG A 268 -4.36 2.81 -22.58
C ARG A 268 -3.40 1.61 -22.46
N ILE A 269 -2.40 1.76 -21.60
CA ILE A 269 -1.26 0.86 -21.47
C ILE A 269 -1.74 -0.52 -21.02
N GLU A 270 -1.35 -1.57 -21.75
CA GLU A 270 -1.55 -2.96 -21.37
C GLU A 270 -0.35 -3.48 -20.59
N LEU A 271 -0.61 -4.27 -19.56
CA LEU A 271 0.41 -4.94 -18.77
C LEU A 271 0.38 -6.44 -19.03
N ASP A 272 1.55 -7.05 -19.08
CA ASP A 272 1.72 -8.50 -19.14
C ASP A 272 2.31 -8.96 -17.79
N LEU A 273 1.53 -9.70 -17.02
CA LEU A 273 1.94 -10.13 -15.68
C LEU A 273 3.15 -11.08 -15.73
N ASP A 274 3.34 -11.80 -16.83
CA ASP A 274 4.47 -12.73 -17.02
C ASP A 274 5.82 -11.99 -17.15
N ASP A 275 5.81 -10.72 -17.60
CA ASP A 275 7.02 -9.89 -17.66
C ASP A 275 7.56 -9.48 -16.28
N GLY A 276 6.78 -9.71 -15.22
CA GLY A 276 7.14 -9.42 -13.85
C GLY A 276 6.95 -7.97 -13.45
N VAL A 277 7.04 -7.73 -12.12
CA VAL A 277 6.65 -6.46 -11.49
C VAL A 277 7.45 -5.27 -12.00
N LYS A 278 8.77 -5.38 -12.13
CA LYS A 278 9.65 -4.25 -12.48
C LYS A 278 9.45 -3.76 -13.91
N VAL A 279 9.33 -4.70 -14.85
CA VAL A 279 9.08 -4.39 -16.26
C VAL A 279 7.75 -3.67 -16.39
N ASN A 280 6.70 -4.19 -15.78
CA ASN A 280 5.37 -3.59 -15.79
C ASN A 280 5.33 -2.24 -15.05
N TYR A 281 6.12 -2.07 -13.97
CA TYR A 281 6.23 -0.80 -13.25
C TYR A 281 6.77 0.33 -14.13
N ARG A 282 7.71 -0.01 -15.03
CA ARG A 282 8.21 0.92 -16.03
C ARG A 282 7.24 1.10 -17.19
N ARG A 283 6.67 -0.02 -17.69
CA ARG A 283 5.72 -0.02 -18.82
C ARG A 283 4.54 0.90 -18.53
N LEU A 284 3.93 0.80 -17.35
CA LEU A 284 2.81 1.64 -16.94
C LEU A 284 3.15 3.15 -16.96
N GLN A 285 4.39 3.51 -16.72
CA GLN A 285 4.87 4.89 -16.69
C GLN A 285 5.45 5.37 -18.04
N THR A 286 5.33 4.59 -19.10
CA THR A 286 5.83 4.92 -20.44
C THR A 286 4.64 5.06 -21.39
N ALA A 287 4.42 6.27 -21.89
CA ALA A 287 3.35 6.55 -22.84
C ALA A 287 3.63 5.92 -24.22
N SER A 288 2.61 5.86 -25.07
CA SER A 288 2.69 5.29 -26.44
C SER A 288 3.73 5.96 -27.34
N ASP A 289 4.11 7.21 -27.05
CA ASP A 289 5.19 7.93 -27.73
C ASP A 289 6.60 7.58 -27.21
N GLY A 290 6.69 6.66 -26.25
CA GLY A 290 7.94 6.21 -25.63
C GLY A 290 8.43 7.14 -24.48
N LYS A 291 7.72 8.22 -24.17
CA LYS A 291 8.11 9.14 -23.11
C LYS A 291 7.75 8.57 -21.74
N PHE A 292 8.71 8.64 -20.82
CA PHE A 292 8.55 8.21 -19.44
C PHE A 292 8.00 9.35 -18.57
N TYR A 293 6.92 9.07 -17.84
CA TYR A 293 6.29 9.97 -16.88
C TYR A 293 6.31 9.33 -15.49
N GLU A 294 7.13 9.86 -14.58
CA GLU A 294 7.21 9.38 -13.21
C GLU A 294 5.92 9.74 -12.45
N VAL A 295 5.07 8.74 -12.24
CA VAL A 295 3.77 8.86 -11.56
C VAL A 295 3.59 7.88 -10.40
N LEU A 296 4.44 6.86 -10.31
CA LEU A 296 4.45 5.89 -9.23
C LEU A 296 5.54 6.19 -8.21
N ALA A 297 5.25 5.90 -6.94
CA ALA A 297 6.19 6.08 -5.84
C ALA A 297 7.46 5.22 -6.01
N ASP A 298 8.58 5.70 -5.48
CA ASP A 298 9.87 4.99 -5.48
C ASP A 298 10.35 4.45 -6.85
N SER A 299 9.88 5.03 -7.97
CA SER A 299 10.13 4.55 -9.33
C SER A 299 11.61 4.29 -9.60
N LYS A 300 12.49 5.23 -9.21
CA LYS A 300 13.94 5.08 -9.40
C LYS A 300 14.52 3.90 -8.62
N GLN A 301 14.02 3.65 -7.40
CA GLN A 301 14.52 2.57 -6.54
C GLN A 301 14.01 1.19 -7.00
N ILE A 302 12.73 1.13 -7.43
CA ILE A 302 12.10 -0.11 -7.89
C ILE A 302 12.70 -0.54 -9.23
N MET A 303 12.91 0.40 -10.16
CA MET A 303 13.48 0.14 -11.48
C MET A 303 15.02 0.06 -11.50
N ALA A 304 15.70 0.54 -10.44
CA ALA A 304 17.16 0.46 -10.37
C ALA A 304 17.63 -0.99 -10.28
N LYS A 305 18.70 -1.34 -11.02
CA LYS A 305 19.33 -2.68 -11.11
C LYS A 305 18.68 -3.69 -12.06
N ASP A 306 17.94 -3.28 -13.08
CA ASP A 306 17.51 -4.20 -14.13
C ASP A 306 18.39 -4.05 -15.38
N GLU A 307 19.48 -4.82 -15.46
CA GLU A 307 20.28 -4.91 -16.71
C GLU A 307 19.52 -5.68 -17.80
N LEU A 308 18.60 -6.54 -17.43
CA LEU A 308 17.69 -7.27 -18.35
C LEU A 308 16.83 -6.30 -19.19
N TRP A 309 16.50 -5.14 -18.64
CA TRP A 309 15.73 -4.12 -19.35
C TRP A 309 16.46 -3.60 -20.61
N LYS A 310 17.79 -3.48 -20.59
CA LYS A 310 18.57 -3.06 -21.76
C LYS A 310 18.49 -4.07 -22.90
N GLN A 311 18.39 -5.35 -22.58
CA GLN A 311 18.19 -6.42 -23.56
C GLN A 311 16.77 -6.39 -24.14
N TYR A 312 15.77 -6.08 -23.32
CA TYR A 312 14.36 -5.98 -23.72
C TYR A 312 14.12 -4.81 -24.70
N LEU A 313 14.66 -3.63 -24.42
CA LEU A 313 14.55 -2.47 -25.33
C LEU A 313 15.25 -2.72 -26.69
N ASN A 314 16.34 -3.46 -26.68
CA ASN A 314 17.07 -3.78 -27.92
C ASN A 314 16.35 -4.87 -28.75
N GLY A 315 15.51 -5.72 -28.14
CA GLY A 315 14.70 -6.72 -28.81
C GLY A 315 13.43 -6.15 -29.47
N TRP A 316 12.77 -5.19 -28.83
CA TRP A 316 11.53 -4.57 -29.35
C TRP A 316 11.76 -3.65 -30.56
N GLY A 317 12.97 -3.13 -30.72
CA GLY A 317 13.32 -2.29 -31.89
C GLY A 317 13.59 -3.07 -33.17
N SER A 318 13.74 -4.39 -33.11
CA SER A 318 14.15 -5.23 -34.27
C SER A 318 13.03 -6.07 -34.91
N GLU A 319 11.92 -6.30 -34.22
CA GLU A 319 10.83 -7.13 -34.77
C GLU A 319 9.71 -6.34 -35.47
N GLY A 320 9.74 -5.01 -35.42
CA GLY A 320 8.74 -4.14 -36.07
C GLY A 320 9.02 -3.77 -37.52
N ARG A 321 10.01 -4.35 -38.20
CA ARG A 321 10.40 -4.00 -39.59
C ARG A 321 10.75 -5.18 -40.46
N ASN A 322 9.97 -6.22 -40.50
CA ASN A 322 9.98 -7.18 -41.59
C ASN A 322 8.59 -7.78 -41.81
N GLY A 323 7.74 -7.01 -42.42
CA GLY A 323 6.47 -7.41 -42.95
C GLY A 323 6.29 -6.73 -44.32
N ASN A 324 7.09 -7.16 -45.27
CA ASN A 324 6.81 -7.00 -46.70
C ASN A 324 7.21 -8.32 -47.35
N ASP A 325 6.22 -9.09 -47.73
CA ASP A 325 5.92 -9.58 -49.09
C ASP A 325 4.63 -10.41 -49.04
#